data_0c7afc286e863ba7be3158fd6a33aa26
#
_entry.id   0c7afc286e863ba7be3158fd6a33aa26
#
_cell.length_a   1.000
_cell.length_b   1.000
_cell.length_c   1.000
_cell.angle_alpha   90.00
_cell.angle_beta   90.00
_cell.angle_gamma   90.00
#
_symmetry.space_group_name_H-M   'P 1'
#
loop_
_entity.id
_entity.type
_entity.pdbx_description
1 polymer ?
#
loop_
_entity_poly.entity_id
_entity_poly.type
_entity_poly.pdbx_seq_one_letter_code
_entity_poly.pdbx_strand_id
1 'polypeptide(L)'
;EEVDLEENFNFQNCTKLLNPIKLAMRNSMFNPSQCLVRAESCKKVGGCDERIKFSQEYSLTLKLSRLGSFIRLNHPIAILPFKAPGQISEKKVNQLYRVSKSLELFIEDYPDLDIGLKTFAQRRLTARSWRFARRFQKASIFSQWFKLYLKGLFRLKNDILENCKKANKIYEDYFD
;
A
#
# COMPACT_ATOMS: atom_id res chain seq x y z
N GLU A 1 4.86 24.01 -25.87
CA GLU A 1 4.55 22.94 -26.84
C GLU A 1 3.94 21.79 -26.07
N GLU A 2 2.64 21.55 -26.26
CA GLU A 2 2.00 20.31 -25.82
C GLU A 2 2.56 19.21 -26.74
N VAL A 3 3.39 18.35 -26.18
CA VAL A 3 3.79 17.12 -26.88
C VAL A 3 2.55 16.22 -26.90
N ASP A 4 1.96 16.07 -28.05
CA ASP A 4 0.85 15.13 -28.27
C ASP A 4 1.41 13.71 -28.14
N LEU A 5 1.29 13.15 -26.95
CA LEU A 5 1.81 11.82 -26.62
C LEU A 5 1.00 10.68 -27.28
N GLU A 6 -0.09 11.00 -27.98
CA GLU A 6 -0.94 9.98 -28.60
C GLU A 6 -0.40 9.50 -29.94
N GLU A 7 0.29 10.33 -30.71
CA GLU A 7 0.73 9.96 -32.07
C GLU A 7 1.97 9.05 -32.17
N ASN A 8 2.81 8.99 -31.12
CA ASN A 8 4.05 8.21 -31.17
C ASN A 8 4.19 7.10 -30.11
N PHE A 9 3.11 6.82 -29.37
CA PHE A 9 3.18 5.85 -28.29
C PHE A 9 2.87 4.44 -28.80
N ASN A 10 3.91 3.61 -28.93
CA ASN A 10 3.73 2.20 -29.27
C ASN A 10 3.12 1.42 -28.09
N PHE A 11 1.79 1.30 -28.08
CA PHE A 11 1.04 0.59 -27.04
C PHE A 11 1.38 -0.90 -26.93
N GLN A 12 2.13 -1.48 -27.85
CA GLN A 12 2.53 -2.89 -27.79
C GLN A 12 3.40 -3.21 -26.56
N ASN A 13 4.12 -2.21 -26.05
CA ASN A 13 4.98 -2.35 -24.87
C ASN A 13 4.34 -1.87 -23.57
N CYS A 14 3.02 -1.73 -23.54
CA CYS A 14 2.29 -1.24 -22.37
C CYS A 14 1.22 -2.20 -21.88
N THR A 15 0.99 -2.21 -20.58
CA THR A 15 -0.11 -2.95 -19.97
C THR A 15 -1.06 -1.97 -19.29
N LYS A 16 -2.31 -1.91 -19.75
CA LYS A 16 -3.36 -1.12 -19.10
C LYS A 16 -4.00 -1.92 -17.97
N LEU A 17 -3.95 -1.38 -16.76
CA LEU A 17 -4.54 -1.94 -15.55
C LEU A 17 -5.86 -1.20 -15.29
N LEU A 18 -6.98 -1.77 -15.74
CA LEU A 18 -8.30 -1.12 -15.70
C LEU A 18 -8.83 -0.89 -14.29
N ASN A 19 -8.55 -1.81 -13.38
CA ASN A 19 -8.97 -1.72 -11.98
C ASN A 19 -7.79 -2.03 -11.05
N PRO A 20 -6.90 -1.06 -10.84
CA PRO A 20 -5.64 -1.28 -10.13
C PRO A 20 -5.77 -1.37 -8.62
N ILE A 21 -6.93 -1.04 -8.02
CA ILE A 21 -7.09 -0.88 -6.57
C ILE A 21 -6.63 -2.11 -5.77
N LYS A 22 -7.04 -3.29 -6.16
CA LYS A 22 -6.67 -4.53 -5.45
C LYS A 22 -5.17 -4.84 -5.59
N LEU A 23 -4.58 -4.49 -6.73
CA LEU A 23 -3.15 -4.62 -6.98
C LEU A 23 -2.38 -3.58 -6.16
N ALA A 24 -2.84 -2.33 -6.15
CA ALA A 24 -2.29 -1.26 -5.31
C ALA A 24 -2.33 -1.63 -3.81
N MET A 25 -3.42 -2.23 -3.34
CA MET A 25 -3.49 -2.74 -1.98
C MET A 25 -2.47 -3.85 -1.68
N ARG A 26 -2.02 -4.59 -2.68
CA ARG A 26 -1.02 -5.66 -2.49
C ARG A 26 0.39 -5.13 -2.35
N ASN A 27 0.78 -4.24 -3.23
CA ASN A 27 2.17 -3.76 -3.32
C ASN A 27 2.20 -2.31 -3.75
N SER A 28 3.30 -1.60 -3.42
CA SER A 28 3.61 -0.36 -4.12
C SER A 28 3.71 -0.64 -5.63
N MET A 29 3.03 0.16 -6.41
CA MET A 29 2.98 -0.02 -7.87
C MET A 29 4.19 0.61 -8.56
N PHE A 30 4.83 1.57 -7.91
CA PHE A 30 5.96 2.33 -8.42
C PHE A 30 6.83 2.89 -7.30
N ASN A 31 8.04 3.28 -7.65
CA ASN A 31 8.86 4.20 -6.85
C ASN A 31 8.71 5.61 -7.41
N PRO A 32 8.98 6.68 -6.66
CA PRO A 32 8.82 8.06 -7.13
C PRO A 32 9.52 8.37 -8.46
N SER A 33 10.69 7.78 -8.70
CA SER A 33 11.46 7.93 -9.95
C SER A 33 10.91 7.13 -11.14
N GLN A 34 9.84 6.36 -10.96
CA GLN A 34 9.31 5.42 -11.96
C GLN A 34 7.84 5.70 -12.28
N CYS A 35 7.34 6.89 -11.97
CA CYS A 35 5.94 7.21 -12.25
C CYS A 35 5.77 8.60 -12.82
N LEU A 36 4.78 8.72 -13.68
CA LEU A 36 4.18 9.98 -14.08
C LEU A 36 2.72 9.98 -13.62
N VAL A 37 2.31 11.07 -13.00
CA VAL A 37 0.95 11.24 -12.49
C VAL A 37 0.38 12.54 -13.06
N ARG A 38 -0.85 12.49 -13.58
CA ARG A 38 -1.53 13.70 -14.01
C ARG A 38 -1.71 14.62 -12.79
N ALA A 39 -1.26 15.89 -12.92
CA ALA A 39 -1.32 16.86 -11.82
C ALA A 39 -2.75 17.04 -11.28
N GLU A 40 -3.74 17.07 -12.14
CA GLU A 40 -5.16 17.15 -11.75
C GLU A 40 -5.61 15.94 -10.92
N SER A 41 -5.20 14.73 -11.31
CA SER A 41 -5.51 13.52 -10.56
C SER A 41 -4.84 13.55 -9.18
N CYS A 42 -3.59 14.01 -9.11
CA CYS A 42 -2.86 14.18 -7.86
C CYS A 42 -3.57 15.20 -6.95
N LYS A 43 -3.95 16.35 -7.49
CA LYS A 43 -4.71 17.39 -6.75
C LYS A 43 -6.06 16.86 -6.26
N LYS A 44 -6.79 16.14 -7.11
CA LYS A 44 -8.12 15.58 -6.80
C LYS A 44 -8.08 14.61 -5.61
N VAL A 45 -7.01 13.86 -5.43
CA VAL A 45 -6.85 12.94 -4.28
C VAL A 45 -6.14 13.56 -3.08
N GLY A 46 -5.83 14.86 -3.12
CA GLY A 46 -5.13 15.57 -2.05
C GLY A 46 -3.65 15.21 -1.91
N GLY A 47 -3.02 14.73 -2.99
CA GLY A 47 -1.58 14.45 -2.99
C GLY A 47 -1.15 13.31 -2.05
N CYS A 48 0.09 13.40 -1.58
CA CYS A 48 0.64 12.49 -0.59
C CYS A 48 -0.02 12.67 0.78
N ASP A 49 0.02 11.64 1.60
CA ASP A 49 -0.56 11.68 2.95
C ASP A 49 0.49 12.14 3.97
N GLU A 50 0.32 13.32 4.54
CA GLU A 50 1.25 13.92 5.50
C GLU A 50 1.32 13.15 6.83
N ARG A 51 0.30 12.34 7.15
CA ARG A 51 0.30 11.47 8.34
C ARG A 51 1.32 10.33 8.23
N ILE A 52 1.90 10.14 7.04
CA ILE A 52 2.85 9.07 6.74
C ILE A 52 4.20 9.68 6.41
N LYS A 53 5.17 9.51 7.32
CA LYS A 53 6.53 10.07 7.14
C LYS A 53 7.31 9.45 5.97
N PHE A 54 6.96 8.21 5.56
CA PHE A 54 7.70 7.44 4.57
C PHE A 54 6.78 6.61 3.70
N SER A 55 7.23 6.20 2.50
CA SER A 55 6.42 5.45 1.53
C SER A 55 5.13 6.16 1.16
N GLN A 56 5.20 7.47 1.01
CA GLN A 56 4.07 8.31 0.61
C GLN A 56 3.55 7.93 -0.78
N GLU A 57 4.44 7.43 -1.64
CA GLU A 57 4.10 6.88 -2.95
C GLU A 57 3.10 5.72 -2.87
N TYR A 58 3.16 4.92 -1.81
CA TYR A 58 2.19 3.84 -1.60
C TYR A 58 0.80 4.40 -1.27
N SER A 59 0.71 5.39 -0.38
CA SER A 59 -0.53 6.07 -0.07
C SER A 59 -1.12 6.76 -1.30
N LEU A 60 -0.30 7.47 -2.05
CA LEU A 60 -0.73 8.14 -3.29
C LEU A 60 -1.24 7.10 -4.31
N THR A 61 -0.55 5.96 -4.46
CA THR A 61 -0.99 4.87 -5.33
C THR A 61 -2.39 4.36 -4.96
N LEU A 62 -2.64 4.15 -3.66
CA LEU A 62 -3.96 3.71 -3.17
C LEU A 62 -5.06 4.72 -3.54
N LYS A 63 -4.83 6.00 -3.29
CA LYS A 63 -5.78 7.07 -3.60
C LYS A 63 -6.04 7.17 -5.10
N LEU A 64 -5.01 7.20 -5.93
CA LEU A 64 -5.11 7.28 -7.39
C LEU A 64 -5.81 6.06 -7.99
N SER A 65 -5.64 4.87 -7.40
CA SER A 65 -6.25 3.64 -7.88
C SER A 65 -7.79 3.64 -7.83
N ARG A 66 -8.39 4.59 -7.11
CA ARG A 66 -9.84 4.82 -7.09
C ARG A 66 -10.34 5.66 -8.27
N LEU A 67 -9.47 6.44 -8.87
CA LEU A 67 -9.88 7.37 -9.94
C LEU A 67 -9.96 6.70 -11.32
N GLY A 68 -9.19 5.64 -11.54
CA GLY A 68 -9.17 5.03 -12.86
C GLY A 68 -8.06 4.02 -13.09
N SER A 69 -7.71 3.84 -14.35
CA SER A 69 -6.72 2.86 -14.80
C SER A 69 -5.29 3.38 -14.66
N PHE A 70 -4.35 2.45 -14.52
CA PHE A 70 -2.92 2.71 -14.62
C PHE A 70 -2.39 2.12 -15.92
N ILE A 71 -1.35 2.76 -16.47
CA ILE A 71 -0.59 2.25 -17.60
C ILE A 71 0.79 1.85 -17.07
N ARG A 72 1.18 0.61 -17.28
CA ARG A 72 2.50 0.12 -16.97
C ARG A 72 3.30 0.00 -18.26
N LEU A 73 4.44 0.69 -18.31
CA LEU A 73 5.42 0.50 -19.36
C LEU A 73 6.21 -0.80 -19.09
N ASN A 74 6.27 -1.69 -20.07
CA ASN A 74 7.01 -2.94 -19.97
C ASN A 74 8.46 -2.74 -20.45
N HIS A 75 9.08 -1.65 -19.99
CA HIS A 75 10.44 -1.27 -20.36
C HIS A 75 11.17 -0.70 -19.14
N PRO A 76 12.47 -0.93 -18.95
CA PRO A 76 13.26 -0.28 -17.92
C PRO A 76 13.28 1.24 -18.15
N ILE A 77 12.81 2.02 -17.17
CA ILE A 77 12.72 3.48 -17.26
C ILE A 77 13.58 4.20 -16.23
N ALA A 78 14.12 3.47 -15.26
CA ALA A 78 15.01 4.04 -14.25
C ALA A 78 16.02 3.01 -13.75
N ILE A 79 17.22 3.49 -13.42
CA ILE A 79 18.27 2.71 -12.76
C ILE A 79 18.28 3.15 -11.29
N LEU A 80 18.11 2.21 -10.38
CA LEU A 80 18.08 2.48 -8.94
C LEU A 80 19.30 1.84 -8.27
N PRO A 81 19.92 2.52 -7.29
CA PRO A 81 21.03 1.94 -6.55
C PRO A 81 20.54 0.73 -5.74
N PHE A 82 21.29 -0.36 -5.78
CA PHE A 82 20.98 -1.56 -5.01
C PHE A 82 21.78 -1.57 -3.71
N LYS A 83 21.08 -1.64 -2.58
CA LYS A 83 21.68 -1.67 -1.22
C LYS A 83 22.69 -0.55 -0.94
N ALA A 84 22.43 0.66 -1.44
CA ALA A 84 23.29 1.80 -1.11
C ALA A 84 23.24 2.08 0.40
N PRO A 85 24.38 2.38 1.02
CA PRO A 85 24.45 2.73 2.45
C PRO A 85 23.54 3.92 2.76
N GLY A 86 22.83 3.86 3.87
CA GLY A 86 21.93 4.94 4.31
C GLY A 86 20.58 5.00 3.58
N GLN A 87 20.22 3.99 2.79
CA GLN A 87 18.88 3.92 2.21
C GLN A 87 17.81 3.84 3.32
N ILE A 88 16.79 4.70 3.20
CA ILE A 88 15.63 4.72 4.13
C ILE A 88 14.93 3.35 4.19
N SER A 89 15.02 2.57 3.11
CA SER A 89 14.44 1.23 3.00
C SER A 89 15.25 0.11 3.68
N GLU A 90 16.40 0.43 4.27
CA GLU A 90 17.31 -0.57 4.86
C GLU A 90 16.67 -1.30 6.06
N LYS A 91 15.89 -0.59 6.87
CA LYS A 91 15.18 -1.16 8.01
C LYS A 91 13.86 -1.82 7.59
N LYS A 92 13.85 -3.17 7.48
CA LYS A 92 12.65 -3.95 7.08
C LYS A 92 11.41 -3.70 7.93
N VAL A 93 11.59 -3.43 9.22
CA VAL A 93 10.50 -3.12 10.15
C VAL A 93 9.76 -1.87 9.68
N ASN A 94 10.51 -0.83 9.34
CA ASN A 94 9.95 0.43 8.84
C ASN A 94 9.09 0.21 7.58
N GLN A 95 9.51 -0.66 6.68
CA GLN A 95 8.73 -0.96 5.46
C GLN A 95 7.40 -1.66 5.77
N LEU A 96 7.39 -2.57 6.75
CA LEU A 96 6.17 -3.29 7.13
C LEU A 96 5.15 -2.34 7.74
N TYR A 97 5.57 -1.49 8.66
CA TYR A 97 4.71 -0.51 9.31
C TYR A 97 4.10 0.49 8.29
N ARG A 98 4.94 1.12 7.48
CA ARG A 98 4.55 2.18 6.54
C ARG A 98 3.41 1.74 5.62
N VAL A 99 3.59 0.59 4.97
CA VAL A 99 2.57 0.02 4.08
C VAL A 99 1.32 -0.36 4.85
N SER A 100 1.47 -0.85 6.08
CA SER A 100 0.35 -1.22 6.93
C SER A 100 -0.43 0.02 7.38
N LYS A 101 0.25 1.07 7.80
CA LYS A 101 -0.39 2.33 8.22
C LYS A 101 -1.10 3.02 7.06
N SER A 102 -0.45 3.09 5.88
CA SER A 102 -1.09 3.64 4.68
C SER A 102 -2.38 2.93 4.31
N LEU A 103 -2.40 1.60 4.44
CA LEU A 103 -3.60 0.83 4.10
C LEU A 103 -4.71 0.99 5.16
N GLU A 104 -4.38 1.11 6.44
CA GLU A 104 -5.32 1.45 7.51
C GLU A 104 -5.98 2.80 7.25
N LEU A 105 -5.18 3.85 7.05
CA LEU A 105 -5.67 5.19 6.77
C LEU A 105 -6.53 5.24 5.50
N PHE A 106 -6.14 4.50 4.48
CA PHE A 106 -6.92 4.40 3.25
C PHE A 106 -8.32 3.82 3.49
N ILE A 107 -8.47 2.80 4.36
CA ILE A 107 -9.80 2.25 4.68
C ILE A 107 -10.59 3.23 5.56
N GLU A 108 -9.93 3.94 6.44
CA GLU A 108 -10.55 4.95 7.32
C GLU A 108 -11.09 6.13 6.51
N ASP A 109 -10.28 6.66 5.58
CA ASP A 109 -10.64 7.82 4.77
C ASP A 109 -11.72 7.51 3.72
N TYR A 110 -11.87 6.23 3.35
CA TYR A 110 -12.81 5.81 2.31
C TYR A 110 -13.80 4.74 2.83
N PRO A 111 -14.76 5.15 3.65
CA PRO A 111 -15.76 4.24 4.23
C PRO A 111 -16.73 3.65 3.20
N ASP A 112 -16.79 4.21 2.00
CA ASP A 112 -17.58 3.76 0.85
C ASP A 112 -16.94 2.59 0.07
N LEU A 113 -15.71 2.19 0.41
CA LEU A 113 -15.05 1.06 -0.24
C LEU A 113 -15.88 -0.22 -0.15
N ASP A 114 -15.86 -0.99 -1.24
CA ASP A 114 -16.49 -2.31 -1.28
C ASP A 114 -16.02 -3.21 -0.12
N ILE A 115 -16.96 -3.97 0.44
CA ILE A 115 -16.70 -4.83 1.59
C ILE A 115 -15.63 -5.90 1.30
N GLY A 116 -15.53 -6.36 0.05
CA GLY A 116 -14.49 -7.30 -0.38
C GLY A 116 -13.10 -6.67 -0.36
N LEU A 117 -12.97 -5.37 -0.69
CA LEU A 117 -11.71 -4.64 -0.58
C LEU A 117 -11.33 -4.40 0.88
N LYS A 118 -12.30 -4.02 1.72
CA LYS A 118 -12.06 -3.84 3.15
C LYS A 118 -11.61 -5.14 3.84
N THR A 119 -12.28 -6.25 3.58
CA THR A 119 -11.90 -7.56 4.13
C THR A 119 -10.56 -8.05 3.57
N PHE A 120 -10.25 -7.73 2.31
CA PHE A 120 -8.93 -8.00 1.73
C PHE A 120 -7.82 -7.24 2.46
N ALA A 121 -8.03 -5.96 2.75
CA ALA A 121 -7.09 -5.14 3.52
C ALA A 121 -6.92 -5.67 4.95
N GLN A 122 -8.01 -5.96 5.66
CA GLN A 122 -7.97 -6.57 6.99
C GLN A 122 -7.14 -7.86 7.01
N ARG A 123 -7.40 -8.79 6.07
CA ARG A 123 -6.62 -10.01 5.95
C ARG A 123 -5.13 -9.74 5.77
N ARG A 124 -4.81 -8.73 4.99
CA ARG A 124 -3.44 -8.37 4.69
C ARG A 124 -2.72 -7.78 5.90
N LEU A 125 -3.37 -6.86 6.62
CA LEU A 125 -2.83 -6.22 7.81
C LEU A 125 -2.63 -7.22 8.94
N THR A 126 -3.65 -8.00 9.25
CA THR A 126 -3.59 -8.99 10.33
C THR A 126 -2.57 -10.09 10.05
N ALA A 127 -2.41 -10.52 8.78
CA ALA A 127 -1.37 -11.48 8.40
C ALA A 127 0.05 -10.90 8.52
N ARG A 128 0.23 -9.60 8.28
CA ARG A 128 1.52 -8.93 8.48
C ARG A 128 1.86 -8.82 9.96
N SER A 129 0.92 -8.39 10.78
CA SER A 129 1.09 -8.30 12.23
C SER A 129 1.40 -9.64 12.85
N TRP A 130 0.71 -10.71 12.43
CA TRP A 130 1.02 -12.06 12.89
C TRP A 130 2.43 -12.52 12.51
N ARG A 131 2.85 -12.27 11.26
CA ARG A 131 4.23 -12.60 10.83
C ARG A 131 5.27 -11.82 11.61
N PHE A 132 4.98 -10.55 11.90
CA PHE A 132 5.85 -9.72 12.71
C PHE A 132 5.92 -10.24 14.15
N ALA A 133 4.79 -10.50 14.78
CA ALA A 133 4.69 -11.04 16.14
C ALA A 133 5.48 -12.35 16.30
N ARG A 134 5.33 -13.26 15.35
CA ARG A 134 6.10 -14.51 15.34
C ARG A 134 7.60 -14.30 15.23
N ARG A 135 8.01 -13.42 14.34
CA ARG A 135 9.43 -13.24 14.01
C ARG A 135 10.19 -12.45 15.06
N PHE A 136 9.59 -11.39 15.58
CA PHE A 136 10.28 -10.42 16.45
C PHE A 136 9.89 -10.55 17.93
N GLN A 137 8.67 -10.98 18.22
CA GLN A 137 8.16 -11.13 19.59
C GLN A 137 8.03 -12.60 20.03
N LYS A 138 8.36 -13.57 19.15
CA LYS A 138 8.20 -15.02 19.40
C LYS A 138 6.77 -15.37 19.87
N ALA A 139 5.77 -14.65 19.37
CA ALA A 139 4.39 -14.80 19.80
C ALA A 139 3.84 -16.20 19.53
N SER A 140 3.11 -16.75 20.50
CA SER A 140 2.45 -18.05 20.40
C SER A 140 1.10 -17.96 19.65
N ILE A 141 0.56 -19.13 19.29
CA ILE A 141 -0.78 -19.25 18.67
C ILE A 141 -1.91 -18.82 19.62
N PHE A 142 -1.66 -18.68 20.91
CA PHE A 142 -2.64 -18.17 21.90
C PHE A 142 -2.63 -16.64 21.97
N SER A 143 -1.70 -15.97 21.31
CA SER A 143 -1.57 -14.52 21.38
C SER A 143 -2.75 -13.79 20.70
N GLN A 144 -2.96 -12.53 21.09
CA GLN A 144 -3.93 -11.65 20.46
C GLN A 144 -3.68 -11.49 18.94
N TRP A 145 -2.42 -11.54 18.53
CA TRP A 145 -2.00 -11.40 17.13
C TRP A 145 -2.45 -12.59 16.26
N PHE A 146 -2.44 -13.79 16.80
CA PHE A 146 -2.99 -14.95 16.13
C PHE A 146 -4.52 -14.90 16.03
N LYS A 147 -5.20 -14.48 17.10
CA LYS A 147 -6.65 -14.26 17.09
C LYS A 147 -7.06 -13.23 16.02
N LEU A 148 -6.32 -12.11 15.92
CA LEU A 148 -6.54 -11.11 14.86
C LEU A 148 -6.29 -11.70 13.47
N TYR A 149 -5.22 -12.48 13.31
CA TYR A 149 -4.93 -13.17 12.05
C TYR A 149 -6.07 -14.08 11.61
N LEU A 150 -6.67 -14.85 12.53
CA LEU A 150 -7.82 -15.70 12.22
C LEU A 150 -9.03 -14.87 11.76
N LYS A 151 -9.34 -13.75 12.41
CA LYS A 151 -10.40 -12.83 11.96
C LYS A 151 -10.19 -12.38 10.51
N GLY A 152 -8.97 -12.01 10.15
CA GLY A 152 -8.62 -11.63 8.79
C GLY A 152 -8.65 -12.81 7.82
N LEU A 153 -8.20 -13.99 8.24
CA LEU A 153 -8.18 -15.20 7.42
C LEU A 153 -9.60 -15.62 7.02
N PHE A 154 -10.52 -15.64 7.99
CA PHE A 154 -11.92 -15.99 7.76
C PHE A 154 -12.75 -14.83 7.21
N ARG A 155 -12.11 -13.69 6.93
CA ARG A 155 -12.75 -12.48 6.35
C ARG A 155 -13.99 -12.05 7.14
N LEU A 156 -13.91 -12.07 8.46
CA LEU A 156 -15.00 -11.59 9.30
C LEU A 156 -15.27 -10.12 8.98
N LYS A 157 -16.55 -9.80 8.74
CA LYS A 157 -16.95 -8.45 8.29
C LYS A 157 -17.20 -7.48 9.44
N ASN A 158 -17.19 -7.97 10.67
CA ASN A 158 -17.40 -7.14 11.83
C ASN A 158 -16.13 -6.42 12.25
N ASP A 159 -16.25 -5.15 12.56
CA ASP A 159 -15.17 -4.32 13.12
C ASP A 159 -13.89 -4.28 12.26
N ILE A 160 -14.03 -4.28 10.93
CA ILE A 160 -12.89 -4.35 10.01
C ILE A 160 -11.86 -3.27 10.29
N LEU A 161 -12.29 -2.00 10.38
CA LEU A 161 -11.39 -0.87 10.65
C LEU A 161 -10.70 -1.02 12.01
N GLU A 162 -11.44 -1.39 13.03
CA GLU A 162 -10.91 -1.60 14.37
C GLU A 162 -9.90 -2.76 14.41
N ASN A 163 -10.16 -3.84 13.69
CA ASN A 163 -9.21 -4.94 13.54
C ASN A 163 -7.93 -4.51 12.79
N CYS A 164 -8.04 -3.61 11.81
CA CYS A 164 -6.91 -3.03 11.11
C CYS A 164 -6.07 -2.13 12.04
N LYS A 165 -6.72 -1.28 12.82
CA LYS A 165 -6.08 -0.42 13.83
C LYS A 165 -5.36 -1.25 14.88
N LYS A 166 -6.02 -2.27 15.44
CA LYS A 166 -5.40 -3.21 16.39
C LYS A 166 -4.20 -3.93 15.79
N ALA A 167 -4.29 -4.34 14.51
CA ALA A 167 -3.18 -5.00 13.83
C ALA A 167 -1.95 -4.11 13.70
N ASN A 168 -2.11 -2.80 13.55
CA ASN A 168 -1.01 -1.87 13.42
C ASN A 168 -0.35 -1.47 14.75
N LYS A 169 -1.04 -1.63 15.89
CA LYS A 169 -0.47 -1.35 17.21
C LYS A 169 0.81 -2.13 17.50
N ILE A 170 1.00 -3.30 16.88
CA ILE A 170 2.21 -4.10 17.06
C ILE A 170 3.49 -3.38 16.66
N TYR A 171 3.37 -2.34 15.84
CA TYR A 171 4.52 -1.60 15.34
C TYR A 171 4.83 -0.35 16.16
N GLU A 172 3.89 0.12 16.99
CA GLU A 172 4.03 1.39 17.74
C GLU A 172 5.24 1.35 18.66
N ASP A 173 5.47 0.22 19.34
CA ASP A 173 6.62 0.02 20.25
C ASP A 173 7.99 0.06 19.56
N TYR A 174 8.06 0.17 18.24
CA TYR A 174 9.30 0.12 17.46
C TYR A 174 9.62 1.42 16.72
N PHE A 175 8.76 2.45 16.86
CA PHE A 175 8.85 3.69 16.09
C PHE A 175 8.89 4.95 16.96
N ASP A 176 8.71 4.81 18.27
CA ASP A 176 9.00 5.80 19.26
C ASP A 176 10.46 5.68 19.69
#